data_2d9533ef197cc0fd4fd4e4bfcf2a4d06
#
_entry.id   2d9533ef197cc0fd4fd4e4bfcf2a4d06
#
_cell.length_a   1.000
_cell.length_b   1.000
_cell.length_c   1.000
_cell.angle_alpha   90.00
_cell.angle_beta   90.00
_cell.angle_gamma   90.00
#
_symmetry.space_group_name_H-M   'P 1'
#
loop_
_entity.id
_entity.type
_entity.pdbx_description
1 polymer ?
#
loop_
_entity_poly.entity_id
_entity_poly.type
_entity_poly.pdbx_seq_one_letter_code
_entity_poly.pdbx_strand_id
1 'polypeptide(L)'
;FALLFAYVIRFDLDSQSVLIQEEWDKFSNYVWLFIAVKFLVFYSFQIHKGLIRHTSTQDLNRIFFAVSTCSLMYLSFGVVRYYFIDGYYFMPTSVVIVEFLASFSFTVGSRFVIKLIYLESLKSKEEYENIVIYGAGVSGLITKKTIQSDTINNQKVICYIDDNSKLWDTRIEGIKVY
;
A
#
# COMPACT_ATOMS: atom_id res chain seq x y z
N PHE A 1 -0.70 7.83 14.65
CA PHE A 1 -1.80 6.87 14.82
C PHE A 1 -1.31 5.51 15.35
N ALA A 2 -0.34 4.82 14.72
CA ALA A 2 0.13 3.50 15.15
C ALA A 2 0.65 3.48 16.59
N LEU A 3 1.37 4.50 17.01
CA LEU A 3 1.91 4.64 18.36
C LEU A 3 0.79 4.83 19.41
N LEU A 4 -0.19 5.69 19.13
CA LEU A 4 -1.38 5.84 19.96
C LEU A 4 -2.17 4.53 20.05
N PHE A 5 -2.34 3.85 18.92
CA PHE A 5 -3.02 2.56 18.86
C PHE A 5 -2.31 1.50 19.71
N ALA A 6 -0.98 1.45 19.67
CA ALA A 6 -0.19 0.53 20.49
C ALA A 6 -0.34 0.79 21.99
N TYR A 7 -0.41 2.06 22.40
CA TYR A 7 -0.68 2.42 23.80
C TYR A 7 -2.10 2.06 24.22
N VAL A 8 -3.10 2.35 23.40
CA VAL A 8 -4.51 2.00 23.70
C VAL A 8 -4.66 0.49 23.90
N ILE A 9 -4.15 -0.33 22.98
CA ILE A 9 -4.21 -1.80 23.12
C ILE A 9 -3.56 -2.28 24.41
N ARG A 10 -2.42 -1.70 24.80
CA ARG A 10 -1.77 -2.11 26.03
C ARG A 10 -2.58 -1.78 27.27
N PHE A 11 -3.20 -0.60 27.31
CA PHE A 11 -3.97 -0.16 28.46
C PHE A 11 -5.31 -0.87 28.60
N ASP A 12 -5.97 -1.26 27.50
CA ASP A 12 -7.16 -2.11 27.54
C ASP A 12 -6.86 -3.53 28.08
N LEU A 13 -5.61 -3.98 27.97
CA LEU A 13 -5.18 -5.29 28.49
C LEU A 13 -4.79 -5.25 29.98
N ASP A 14 -4.47 -4.07 30.53
CA ASP A 14 -3.98 -3.90 31.90
C ASP A 14 -4.85 -2.88 32.66
N SER A 15 -5.86 -3.39 33.36
CA SER A 15 -6.95 -2.60 33.97
C SER A 15 -6.58 -1.83 35.26
N GLN A 16 -5.29 -1.49 35.49
CA GLN A 16 -4.86 -0.70 36.65
C GLN A 16 -4.80 0.81 36.33
N SER A 17 -5.85 1.52 36.66
CA SER A 17 -6.11 2.93 36.30
C SER A 17 -5.10 3.96 36.82
N VAL A 18 -4.31 3.67 37.84
CA VAL A 18 -3.36 4.63 38.43
C VAL A 18 -2.03 4.68 37.67
N LEU A 19 -1.58 3.56 37.15
CA LEU A 19 -0.36 3.47 36.34
C LEU A 19 -0.53 4.11 34.94
N ILE A 20 -1.76 4.21 34.49
CA ILE A 20 -2.13 4.77 33.17
C ILE A 20 -1.82 6.25 33.09
N GLN A 21 -2.14 7.04 34.13
CA GLN A 21 -1.92 8.48 34.11
C GLN A 21 -0.44 8.87 34.13
N GLU A 22 0.37 8.21 34.96
CA GLU A 22 1.81 8.49 35.00
C GLU A 22 2.53 8.11 33.69
N GLU A 23 2.15 7.01 33.07
CA GLU A 23 2.71 6.58 31.79
C GLU A 23 2.23 7.48 30.64
N TRP A 24 0.98 7.96 30.70
CA TRP A 24 0.43 8.89 29.71
C TRP A 24 1.13 10.25 29.71
N ASP A 25 1.42 10.80 30.90
CA ASP A 25 2.15 12.06 31.03
C ASP A 25 3.59 11.93 30.51
N LYS A 26 4.24 10.82 30.81
CA LYS A 26 5.56 10.51 30.24
C LYS A 26 5.52 10.38 28.72
N PHE A 27 4.53 9.69 28.19
CA PHE A 27 4.33 9.53 26.76
C PHE A 27 4.07 10.86 26.05
N SER A 28 3.18 11.70 26.61
CA SER A 28 2.82 13.01 26.04
C SER A 28 4.05 13.91 25.85
N ASN A 29 4.99 13.90 26.78
CA ASN A 29 6.21 14.71 26.71
C ASN A 29 7.15 14.27 25.58
N TYR A 30 7.15 12.99 25.24
CA TYR A 30 8.14 12.44 24.28
C TYR A 30 7.52 12.06 22.91
N VAL A 31 6.22 12.13 22.77
CA VAL A 31 5.53 11.78 21.53
C VAL A 31 6.05 12.55 20.32
N TRP A 32 6.41 13.81 20.50
CA TRP A 32 6.98 14.65 19.43
C TRP A 32 8.33 14.16 18.95
N LEU A 33 9.18 13.66 19.86
CA LEU A 33 10.45 13.06 19.49
C LEU A 33 10.25 11.80 18.63
N PHE A 34 9.30 10.93 19.00
CA PHE A 34 8.98 9.74 18.22
C PHE A 34 8.44 10.07 16.83
N ILE A 35 7.57 11.08 16.74
CA ILE A 35 7.06 11.56 15.46
C ILE A 35 8.18 12.10 14.58
N ALA A 36 9.10 12.88 15.15
CA ALA A 36 10.24 13.45 14.43
C ALA A 36 11.17 12.35 13.88
N VAL A 37 11.53 11.37 14.72
CA VAL A 37 12.36 10.22 14.31
C VAL A 37 11.68 9.46 13.18
N LYS A 38 10.39 9.16 13.33
CA LYS A 38 9.63 8.44 12.30
C LYS A 38 9.58 9.21 10.98
N PHE A 39 9.34 10.52 11.04
CA PHE A 39 9.32 11.37 9.87
C PHE A 39 10.69 11.40 9.16
N LEU A 40 11.79 11.54 9.90
CA LEU A 40 13.15 11.53 9.34
C LEU A 40 13.49 10.20 8.66
N VAL A 41 13.18 9.07 9.30
CA VAL A 41 13.43 7.74 8.74
C VAL A 41 12.58 7.54 7.48
N PHE A 42 11.29 7.84 7.50
CA PHE A 42 10.40 7.70 6.35
C PHE A 42 10.82 8.60 5.19
N TYR A 43 11.32 9.79 5.47
CA TYR A 43 11.88 10.69 4.47
C TYR A 43 13.17 10.13 3.86
N SER A 44 14.09 9.60 4.68
CA SER A 44 15.36 9.00 4.24
C SER A 44 15.14 7.78 3.34
N PHE A 45 14.18 6.95 3.67
CA PHE A 45 13.80 5.80 2.84
C PHE A 45 12.92 6.16 1.64
N GLN A 46 12.62 7.47 1.45
CA GLN A 46 11.83 7.99 0.32
C GLN A 46 10.48 7.27 0.14
N ILE A 47 9.83 6.91 1.26
CA ILE A 47 8.54 6.19 1.25
C ILE A 47 7.47 7.02 0.53
N HIS A 48 7.57 8.37 0.57
CA HIS A 48 6.66 9.29 -0.12
C HIS A 48 6.74 9.21 -1.66
N LYS A 49 7.84 8.69 -2.23
CA LYS A 49 8.05 8.61 -3.69
C LYS A 49 7.50 7.33 -4.32
N GLY A 50 6.80 6.48 -3.56
CA GLY A 50 6.22 5.25 -4.10
C GLY A 50 5.22 5.55 -5.22
N LEU A 51 5.47 5.04 -6.44
CA LEU A 51 4.55 5.15 -7.55
C LEU A 51 3.29 4.33 -7.25
N ILE A 52 2.14 5.00 -7.26
CA ILE A 52 0.81 4.40 -7.02
C ILE A 52 0.52 3.27 -8.03
N ARG A 53 1.11 3.36 -9.22
CA ARG A 53 0.84 2.47 -10.37
C ARG A 53 1.40 1.06 -10.20
N HIS A 54 2.55 0.89 -9.55
CA HIS A 54 3.21 -0.41 -9.40
C HIS A 54 3.63 -0.62 -7.94
N THR A 55 2.77 -1.27 -7.16
CA THR A 55 3.17 -1.79 -5.85
C THR A 55 4.08 -2.99 -6.10
N SER A 56 5.39 -2.76 -6.08
CA SER A 56 6.40 -3.79 -6.26
C SER A 56 6.78 -4.42 -4.91
N THR A 57 7.27 -5.65 -4.92
CA THR A 57 7.92 -6.29 -3.76
C THR A 57 9.05 -5.42 -3.19
N GLN A 58 9.69 -4.61 -4.03
CA GLN A 58 10.71 -3.64 -3.61
C GLN A 58 10.14 -2.55 -2.70
N ASP A 59 8.91 -2.09 -2.93
CA ASP A 59 8.24 -1.11 -2.06
C ASP A 59 7.91 -1.70 -0.69
N LEU A 60 7.45 -2.96 -0.65
CA LEU A 60 7.21 -3.65 0.61
C LEU A 60 8.50 -3.80 1.42
N ASN A 61 9.61 -4.15 0.78
CA ASN A 61 10.91 -4.24 1.43
C ASN A 61 11.35 -2.87 1.98
N ARG A 62 11.18 -1.79 1.23
CA ARG A 62 11.51 -0.43 1.72
C ARG A 62 10.69 -0.07 2.97
N ILE A 63 9.40 -0.33 2.95
CA ILE A 63 8.52 -0.09 4.11
C ILE A 63 8.98 -0.92 5.30
N PHE A 64 9.24 -2.21 5.08
CA PHE A 64 9.70 -3.12 6.12
C PHE A 64 11.00 -2.62 6.77
N PHE A 65 12.02 -2.29 5.98
CA PHE A 65 13.28 -1.78 6.49
C PHE A 65 13.13 -0.43 7.20
N ALA A 66 12.31 0.48 6.69
CA ALA A 66 12.09 1.77 7.34
C ALA A 66 11.41 1.61 8.70
N VAL A 67 10.35 0.79 8.78
CA VAL A 67 9.65 0.54 10.05
C VAL A 67 10.56 -0.21 11.03
N SER A 68 11.32 -1.20 10.56
CA SER A 68 12.32 -1.92 11.38
C SER A 68 13.39 -0.97 11.94
N THR A 69 13.88 -0.04 11.13
CA THR A 69 14.85 0.97 11.57
C THR A 69 14.27 1.87 12.65
N CYS A 70 13.01 2.32 12.50
CA CYS A 70 12.33 3.10 13.56
C CYS A 70 12.25 2.33 14.87
N SER A 71 11.80 1.07 14.81
CA SER A 71 11.66 0.23 16.02
C SER A 71 12.99 -0.04 16.69
N LEU A 72 14.06 -0.29 15.93
CA LEU A 72 15.42 -0.44 16.46
C LEU A 72 15.93 0.85 17.12
N MET A 73 15.65 2.01 16.52
CA MET A 73 15.99 3.29 17.14
C MET A 73 15.23 3.50 18.46
N TYR A 74 13.95 3.18 18.53
CA TYR A 74 13.17 3.28 19.77
C TYR A 74 13.70 2.37 20.86
N LEU A 75 14.06 1.13 20.54
CA LEU A 75 14.70 0.20 21.47
C LEU A 75 16.06 0.73 21.93
N SER A 76 16.89 1.22 21.00
CA SER A 76 18.22 1.80 21.33
C SER A 76 18.10 2.98 22.26
N PHE A 77 17.17 3.90 22.03
CA PHE A 77 16.89 5.02 22.94
C PHE A 77 16.44 4.54 24.31
N GLY A 78 15.62 3.49 24.38
CA GLY A 78 15.20 2.88 25.64
C GLY A 78 16.37 2.33 26.44
N VAL A 79 17.27 1.61 25.79
CA VAL A 79 18.48 1.04 26.41
C VAL A 79 19.43 2.13 26.88
N VAL A 80 19.71 3.14 26.05
CA VAL A 80 20.57 4.27 26.42
C VAL A 80 20.03 4.99 27.65
N ARG A 81 18.75 5.26 27.70
CA ARG A 81 18.12 5.89 28.86
C ARG A 81 18.27 5.06 30.14
N TYR A 82 18.00 3.76 30.04
CA TYR A 82 18.08 2.83 31.14
C TYR A 82 19.50 2.83 31.77
N TYR A 83 20.56 2.79 30.96
CA TYR A 83 21.92 2.71 31.44
C TYR A 83 22.56 4.05 31.83
N PHE A 84 22.16 5.17 31.18
CA PHE A 84 22.91 6.43 31.31
C PHE A 84 22.13 7.56 32.00
N ILE A 85 20.77 7.44 32.18
CA ILE A 85 19.99 8.57 32.70
C ILE A 85 19.26 8.20 34.00
N ASP A 86 18.18 7.42 33.92
CA ASP A 86 17.21 7.27 35.01
C ASP A 86 16.98 5.83 35.47
N GLY A 87 17.55 4.82 34.84
CA GLY A 87 17.27 3.40 35.15
C GLY A 87 15.88 2.94 34.76
N TYR A 88 15.10 3.75 34.02
CA TYR A 88 13.76 3.41 33.55
C TYR A 88 13.74 3.26 32.02
N TYR A 89 13.00 2.25 31.52
CA TYR A 89 12.77 2.12 30.09
C TYR A 89 11.84 3.23 29.61
N PHE A 90 12.19 3.83 28.49
CA PHE A 90 11.41 4.90 27.85
C PHE A 90 10.02 4.43 27.41
N MET A 91 9.96 3.19 26.96
CA MET A 91 8.76 2.56 26.41
C MET A 91 8.83 1.06 26.65
N PRO A 92 7.77 0.42 27.12
CA PRO A 92 7.76 -1.02 27.27
C PRO A 92 7.96 -1.71 25.92
N THR A 93 8.75 -2.77 25.89
CA THR A 93 9.08 -3.52 24.66
C THR A 93 7.82 -4.02 23.93
N SER A 94 6.76 -4.35 24.66
CA SER A 94 5.47 -4.74 24.08
C SER A 94 4.84 -3.64 23.22
N VAL A 95 4.95 -2.37 23.64
CA VAL A 95 4.44 -1.23 22.85
C VAL A 95 5.23 -1.07 21.57
N VAL A 96 6.55 -1.27 21.58
CA VAL A 96 7.39 -1.18 20.37
C VAL A 96 7.01 -2.28 19.36
N ILE A 97 6.71 -3.50 19.83
CA ILE A 97 6.31 -4.60 18.97
C ILE A 97 4.94 -4.30 18.32
N VAL A 98 3.97 -3.85 19.11
CA VAL A 98 2.63 -3.49 18.58
C VAL A 98 2.73 -2.30 17.64
N GLU A 99 3.56 -1.31 17.95
CA GLU A 99 3.82 -0.15 17.09
C GLU A 99 4.42 -0.57 15.74
N PHE A 100 5.40 -1.49 15.75
CA PHE A 100 5.99 -2.04 14.53
C PHE A 100 4.93 -2.68 13.64
N LEU A 101 4.13 -3.60 14.20
CA LEU A 101 3.09 -4.31 13.45
C LEU A 101 2.01 -3.34 12.92
N ALA A 102 1.56 -2.43 13.77
CA ALA A 102 0.56 -1.42 13.38
C ALA A 102 1.10 -0.48 12.31
N SER A 103 2.32 0.03 12.46
CA SER A 103 2.95 0.93 11.48
C SER A 103 3.15 0.26 10.13
N PHE A 104 3.61 -0.98 10.11
CA PHE A 104 3.76 -1.75 8.90
C PHE A 104 2.40 -1.97 8.22
N SER A 105 1.41 -2.45 8.97
CA SER A 105 0.06 -2.72 8.45
C SER A 105 -0.63 -1.46 7.92
N PHE A 106 -0.58 -0.35 8.65
CA PHE A 106 -1.18 0.91 8.21
C PHE A 106 -0.48 1.49 6.97
N THR A 107 0.85 1.40 6.90
CA THR A 107 1.60 1.93 5.75
C THR A 107 1.35 1.09 4.49
N VAL A 108 1.35 -0.23 4.59
CA VAL A 108 1.04 -1.13 3.48
C VAL A 108 -0.43 -1.02 3.10
N GLY A 109 -1.33 -1.05 4.08
CA GLY A 109 -2.78 -0.95 3.87
C GLY A 109 -3.19 0.35 3.20
N SER A 110 -2.62 1.50 3.61
CA SER A 110 -2.90 2.79 2.99
C SER A 110 -2.52 2.80 1.50
N ARG A 111 -1.40 2.22 1.12
CA ARG A 111 -0.99 2.09 -0.29
C ARG A 111 -1.93 1.20 -1.09
N PHE A 112 -2.38 0.11 -0.48
CA PHE A 112 -3.32 -0.80 -1.12
C PHE A 112 -4.67 -0.12 -1.35
N VAL A 113 -5.19 0.61 -0.36
CA VAL A 113 -6.44 1.38 -0.48
C VAL A 113 -6.33 2.45 -1.58
N ILE A 114 -5.23 3.22 -1.61
CA ILE A 114 -5.01 4.22 -2.66
C ILE A 114 -4.98 3.57 -4.05
N LYS A 115 -4.34 2.40 -4.18
CA LYS A 115 -4.31 1.65 -5.43
C LYS A 115 -5.71 1.19 -5.85
N LEU A 116 -6.54 0.71 -4.92
CA LEU A 116 -7.92 0.31 -5.23
C LEU A 116 -8.76 1.50 -5.71
N ILE A 117 -8.67 2.64 -5.02
CA ILE A 117 -9.37 3.87 -5.41
C ILE A 117 -8.92 4.34 -6.80
N TYR A 118 -7.60 4.29 -7.07
CA TYR A 118 -7.06 4.65 -8.37
C TYR A 118 -7.59 3.76 -9.49
N LEU A 119 -7.60 2.43 -9.29
CA LEU A 119 -8.13 1.47 -10.26
C LEU A 119 -9.64 1.67 -10.49
N GLU A 120 -10.41 1.95 -9.44
CA GLU A 120 -11.85 2.23 -9.54
C GLU A 120 -12.11 3.53 -10.30
N SER A 121 -11.31 4.58 -10.05
CA SER A 121 -11.40 5.86 -10.77
C SER A 121 -11.09 5.71 -12.26
N LEU A 122 -10.23 4.78 -12.63
CA LEU A 122 -9.97 4.46 -14.04
C LEU A 122 -11.16 3.77 -14.70
N LYS A 123 -11.83 2.86 -13.97
CA LYS A 123 -13.04 2.19 -14.48
C LYS A 123 -14.22 3.16 -14.65
N SER A 124 -14.33 4.18 -13.80
CA SER A 124 -15.42 5.17 -13.82
C SER A 124 -15.38 6.13 -15.02
N LYS A 125 -14.28 6.21 -15.75
CA LYS A 125 -14.20 6.93 -17.03
C LYS A 125 -14.55 5.99 -18.18
N GLU A 126 -15.78 5.45 -18.17
CA GLU A 126 -16.33 4.58 -19.22
C GLU A 126 -16.72 5.35 -20.51
N GLU A 127 -15.82 6.04 -21.12
CA GLU A 127 -15.86 6.21 -22.57
C GLU A 127 -14.99 5.10 -23.16
N TYR A 128 -15.63 3.96 -23.49
CA TYR A 128 -14.97 2.91 -24.25
C TYR A 128 -14.72 3.43 -25.67
N GLU A 129 -13.46 3.49 -26.04
CA GLU A 129 -13.09 3.69 -27.43
C GLU A 129 -13.38 2.41 -28.21
N ASN A 130 -14.37 2.46 -29.10
CA ASN A 130 -14.77 1.31 -29.92
C ASN A 130 -13.72 1.07 -30.99
N ILE A 131 -13.11 -0.12 -30.97
CA ILE A 131 -12.08 -0.51 -31.95
C ILE A 131 -12.63 -1.56 -32.90
N VAL A 132 -12.27 -1.41 -34.15
CA VAL A 132 -12.47 -2.40 -35.20
C VAL A 132 -11.10 -2.97 -35.56
N ILE A 133 -11.00 -4.30 -35.60
CA ILE A 133 -9.76 -4.99 -35.99
C ILE A 133 -9.90 -5.46 -37.43
N TYR A 134 -8.95 -5.06 -38.27
CA TYR A 134 -8.86 -5.56 -39.65
C TYR A 134 -8.03 -6.84 -39.70
N GLY A 135 -8.62 -7.93 -40.10
CA GLY A 135 -8.08 -9.28 -40.09
C GLY A 135 -8.61 -10.11 -38.92
N ALA A 136 -9.37 -11.16 -39.26
CA ALA A 136 -9.96 -12.11 -38.29
C ALA A 136 -9.13 -13.39 -38.10
N GLY A 137 -7.88 -13.37 -38.55
CA GLY A 137 -6.91 -14.45 -38.39
C GLY A 137 -6.18 -14.45 -37.01
N VAL A 138 -5.14 -15.24 -36.93
CA VAL A 138 -4.33 -15.39 -35.70
C VAL A 138 -3.79 -14.04 -35.19
N SER A 139 -3.35 -13.16 -36.10
CA SER A 139 -2.85 -11.82 -35.72
C SER A 139 -3.94 -10.95 -35.11
N GLY A 140 -5.16 -10.97 -35.63
CA GLY A 140 -6.31 -10.28 -35.07
C GLY A 140 -6.64 -10.75 -33.64
N LEU A 141 -6.57 -12.05 -33.41
CA LEU A 141 -6.76 -12.63 -32.06
C LEU A 141 -5.71 -12.16 -31.06
N ILE A 142 -4.44 -12.10 -31.48
CA ILE A 142 -3.35 -11.61 -30.65
C ILE A 142 -3.58 -10.12 -30.33
N THR A 143 -3.92 -9.32 -31.35
CA THR A 143 -4.23 -7.90 -31.19
C THR A 143 -5.38 -7.69 -30.20
N LYS A 144 -6.46 -8.44 -30.30
CA LYS A 144 -7.57 -8.41 -29.33
C LYS A 144 -7.08 -8.69 -27.91
N LYS A 145 -6.30 -9.76 -27.72
CA LYS A 145 -5.77 -10.10 -26.39
C LYS A 145 -4.89 -9.00 -25.83
N THR A 146 -4.07 -8.38 -26.66
CA THR A 146 -3.22 -7.24 -26.26
C THR A 146 -4.08 -6.04 -25.83
N ILE A 147 -5.10 -5.69 -26.59
CA ILE A 147 -6.05 -4.62 -26.27
C ILE A 147 -6.79 -4.93 -24.97
N GLN A 148 -7.27 -6.14 -24.80
CA GLN A 148 -7.97 -6.55 -23.57
C GLN A 148 -7.06 -6.62 -22.32
N SER A 149 -5.77 -6.86 -22.50
CA SER A 149 -4.79 -6.83 -21.39
C SER A 149 -4.37 -5.42 -20.99
N ASP A 150 -4.59 -4.44 -21.89
CA ASP A 150 -4.33 -3.03 -21.59
C ASP A 150 -5.50 -2.40 -20.84
N THR A 151 -5.45 -2.49 -19.53
CA THR A 151 -6.47 -1.92 -18.63
C THR A 151 -6.44 -0.39 -18.52
N ILE A 152 -5.52 0.27 -19.21
CA ILE A 152 -5.31 1.72 -19.11
C ILE A 152 -6.13 2.46 -20.17
N ASN A 153 -6.14 1.91 -21.37
CA ASN A 153 -6.89 2.48 -22.49
C ASN A 153 -8.22 1.74 -22.58
N ASN A 154 -9.29 2.29 -22.05
CA ASN A 154 -10.65 1.73 -22.08
C ASN A 154 -11.14 1.41 -23.52
N GLN A 155 -10.46 0.46 -24.17
CA GLN A 155 -10.68 0.07 -25.56
C GLN A 155 -11.51 -1.20 -25.61
N LYS A 156 -12.58 -1.17 -26.41
CA LYS A 156 -13.47 -2.32 -26.60
C LYS A 156 -13.51 -2.71 -28.08
N VAL A 157 -13.10 -3.92 -28.38
CA VAL A 157 -13.22 -4.46 -29.74
C VAL A 157 -14.69 -4.80 -29.99
N ILE A 158 -15.30 -4.15 -31.01
CA ILE A 158 -16.69 -4.31 -31.34
C ILE A 158 -16.91 -5.28 -32.51
N CYS A 159 -16.03 -5.34 -33.50
CA CYS A 159 -16.09 -6.26 -34.61
C CYS A 159 -14.73 -6.50 -35.25
N TYR A 160 -14.65 -7.57 -36.04
CA TYR A 160 -13.58 -7.81 -36.99
C TYR A 160 -14.08 -7.52 -38.43
N ILE A 161 -13.19 -7.09 -39.30
CA ILE A 161 -13.39 -6.98 -40.73
C ILE A 161 -12.34 -7.87 -41.38
N ASP A 162 -12.79 -8.77 -42.30
CA ASP A 162 -11.88 -9.67 -43.01
C ASP A 162 -12.25 -9.79 -44.47
N ASP A 163 -11.29 -9.85 -45.37
CA ASP A 163 -11.48 -10.00 -46.80
C ASP A 163 -11.93 -11.42 -47.19
N ASN A 164 -11.77 -12.40 -46.30
CA ASN A 164 -12.17 -13.77 -46.52
C ASN A 164 -13.65 -13.94 -46.27
N SER A 165 -14.43 -14.01 -47.37
CA SER A 165 -15.89 -14.18 -47.30
C SER A 165 -16.38 -15.44 -46.56
N LYS A 166 -15.50 -16.45 -46.36
CA LYS A 166 -15.83 -17.65 -45.57
C LYS A 166 -15.94 -17.37 -44.07
N LEU A 167 -15.35 -16.27 -43.56
CA LEU A 167 -15.39 -15.86 -42.19
C LEU A 167 -16.55 -14.89 -41.89
N TRP A 168 -17.18 -14.35 -42.87
CA TRP A 168 -18.26 -13.40 -42.71
C TRP A 168 -19.43 -14.02 -41.95
N ASP A 169 -20.09 -13.21 -41.14
CA ASP A 169 -21.17 -13.62 -40.24
C ASP A 169 -20.79 -14.66 -39.17
N THR A 170 -19.55 -15.09 -39.13
CA THR A 170 -19.05 -15.95 -38.03
C THR A 170 -18.74 -15.13 -36.78
N ARG A 171 -18.64 -15.81 -35.66
CA ARG A 171 -18.18 -15.19 -34.39
C ARG A 171 -16.89 -15.81 -33.95
N ILE A 172 -15.89 -14.97 -33.74
CA ILE A 172 -14.59 -15.38 -33.22
C ILE A 172 -14.45 -14.84 -31.79
N GLU A 173 -14.33 -15.73 -30.80
CA GLU A 173 -14.34 -15.39 -29.38
C GLU A 173 -15.50 -14.44 -28.99
N GLY A 174 -16.70 -14.67 -29.55
CA GLY A 174 -17.92 -13.91 -29.24
C GLY A 174 -18.10 -12.60 -30.03
N ILE A 175 -17.11 -12.17 -30.81
CA ILE A 175 -17.15 -10.94 -31.64
C ILE A 175 -17.45 -11.30 -33.08
N LYS A 176 -18.36 -10.54 -33.70
CA LYS A 176 -18.80 -10.76 -35.07
C LYS A 176 -17.76 -10.33 -36.11
N VAL A 177 -17.61 -11.10 -37.20
CA VAL A 177 -16.78 -10.79 -38.36
C VAL A 177 -17.67 -10.27 -39.48
N TYR A 178 -17.27 -9.19 -40.12
CA TYR A 178 -17.91 -8.54 -41.26
C TYR A 178 -16.99 -8.54 -42.47
#